data_c93923097906b6231e5991a8160667e6
#
_entry.id   c93923097906b6231e5991a8160667e6
#
_cell.length_a   1.000
_cell.length_b   1.000
_cell.length_c   1.000
_cell.angle_alpha   90.00
_cell.angle_beta   90.00
_cell.angle_gamma   90.00
#
_symmetry.space_group_name_H-M   'P 1'
#
loop_
_entity.id
_entity.type
_entity.pdbx_description
1 polymer ?
#
loop_
_entity_poly.entity_id
_entity_poly.type
_entity_poly.pdbx_seq_one_letter_code
_entity_poly.pdbx_strand_id
1 'polypeptide(L)'
;MAFILTFLGKGGVGCTTMAIASAKKYAQIGKKVLLAVQDSTPSFSIQLGANVTSEISEISSNLDVIQLHSTQLLEASWEQLKQLEAKYLRSPVLNNIYGQELALLPGMDCALALNYIREQDSKYDVIIYDGKTSLNSLRMFGIPDTLSWYIRRVKNLLENSDIVKALSPFVQPVSSAIFNVTWSPDNLSNESTKEADQILEQGKKAINDPSRVCAFLVTNKTKEAIATCKYWWGSAQQIDLTVGGVLLNQDSITEDITTTFKPLSISSIPSMKSDNWENLTQALPDFESQAKQAPRPIIIDTVAREVKVFLPGFDKKQVKLSQSGPEITISAGDQRRNIFLPSPLKGQSVKGAKFQDAYLVINL
;
A
#
# COMPACT_ATOMS: atom_id res chain seq x y z
N MET A 1 1.81 2.38 -17.44
CA MET A 1 1.48 2.28 -16.01
C MET A 1 1.57 0.83 -15.59
N ALA A 2 2.35 0.54 -14.56
CA ALA A 2 2.64 -0.81 -14.09
C ALA A 2 1.46 -1.46 -13.33
N PHE A 3 1.40 -2.79 -13.35
CA PHE A 3 0.65 -3.57 -12.37
C PHE A 3 1.53 -3.76 -11.13
N ILE A 4 1.06 -3.31 -9.96
CA ILE A 4 1.81 -3.37 -8.70
C ILE A 4 1.24 -4.51 -7.85
N LEU A 5 2.09 -5.47 -7.51
CA LEU A 5 1.73 -6.65 -6.73
C LEU A 5 2.51 -6.70 -5.43
N THR A 6 1.84 -7.00 -4.32
CA THR A 6 2.46 -7.22 -3.01
C THR A 6 1.90 -8.46 -2.30
N PHE A 7 2.62 -8.96 -1.31
CA PHE A 7 2.27 -10.17 -0.58
C PHE A 7 2.11 -9.89 0.90
N LEU A 8 1.02 -10.40 1.48
CA LEU A 8 0.68 -10.21 2.89
C LEU A 8 0.58 -11.56 3.59
N GLY A 9 1.25 -11.71 4.72
CA GLY A 9 1.23 -12.95 5.49
C GLY A 9 1.89 -12.79 6.86
N LYS A 10 1.87 -13.85 7.63
CA LYS A 10 2.65 -13.95 8.86
C LYS A 10 4.15 -14.04 8.51
N GLY A 11 5.02 -13.47 9.33
CA GLY A 11 6.46 -13.63 9.15
C GLY A 11 6.85 -15.13 9.01
N GLY A 12 7.68 -15.43 8.02
CA GLY A 12 8.19 -16.78 7.76
C GLY A 12 7.29 -17.68 6.91
N VAL A 13 6.13 -17.22 6.40
CA VAL A 13 5.27 -18.02 5.52
C VAL A 13 5.70 -18.01 4.05
N GLY A 14 6.72 -17.21 3.68
CA GLY A 14 7.30 -17.19 2.34
C GLY A 14 6.85 -16.02 1.45
N CYS A 15 6.47 -14.86 2.00
CA CYS A 15 6.10 -13.68 1.20
C CYS A 15 7.22 -13.29 0.22
N THR A 16 8.46 -13.18 0.68
CA THR A 16 9.63 -12.89 -0.16
C THR A 16 9.86 -13.96 -1.24
N THR A 17 9.67 -15.24 -0.91
CA THR A 17 9.74 -16.32 -1.89
C THR A 17 8.71 -16.14 -3.00
N MET A 18 7.47 -15.77 -2.64
CA MET A 18 6.41 -15.52 -3.61
C MET A 18 6.70 -14.26 -4.44
N ALA A 19 7.30 -13.23 -3.84
CA ALA A 19 7.71 -12.03 -4.56
C ALA A 19 8.76 -12.34 -5.62
N ILE A 20 9.82 -13.07 -5.27
CA ILE A 20 10.87 -13.50 -6.21
C ILE A 20 10.28 -14.39 -7.33
N ALA A 21 9.49 -15.40 -6.96
CA ALA A 21 8.89 -16.32 -7.94
C ALA A 21 7.96 -15.58 -8.92
N SER A 22 7.17 -14.61 -8.42
CA SER A 22 6.28 -13.79 -9.25
C SER A 22 7.05 -12.89 -10.19
N ALA A 23 8.14 -12.26 -9.72
CA ALA A 23 9.00 -11.44 -10.55
C ALA A 23 9.63 -12.26 -11.69
N LYS A 24 10.16 -13.45 -11.38
CA LYS A 24 10.68 -14.38 -12.37
C LYS A 24 9.59 -14.83 -13.38
N LYS A 25 8.38 -15.15 -12.91
CA LYS A 25 7.25 -15.53 -13.77
C LYS A 25 6.92 -14.44 -14.79
N TYR A 26 6.75 -13.19 -14.33
CA TYR A 26 6.43 -12.08 -15.22
C TYR A 26 7.57 -11.79 -16.22
N ALA A 27 8.83 -11.86 -15.79
CA ALA A 27 9.97 -11.69 -16.67
C ALA A 27 10.04 -12.79 -17.75
N GLN A 28 9.76 -14.05 -17.39
CA GLN A 28 9.72 -15.18 -18.32
C GLN A 28 8.67 -15.03 -19.44
N ILE A 29 7.54 -14.36 -19.15
CA ILE A 29 6.52 -14.06 -20.17
C ILE A 29 6.78 -12.74 -20.91
N GLY A 30 7.98 -12.16 -20.78
CA GLY A 30 8.43 -10.99 -21.53
C GLY A 30 7.98 -9.63 -20.97
N LYS A 31 7.44 -9.58 -19.76
CA LYS A 31 7.11 -8.31 -19.09
C LYS A 31 8.37 -7.70 -18.49
N LYS A 32 8.51 -6.38 -18.60
CA LYS A 32 9.56 -5.64 -17.91
C LYS A 32 9.19 -5.46 -16.43
N VAL A 33 9.97 -6.10 -15.55
CA VAL A 33 9.65 -6.25 -14.11
C VAL A 33 10.65 -5.52 -13.24
N LEU A 34 10.16 -4.81 -12.24
CA LEU A 34 10.95 -4.35 -11.10
C LEU A 34 10.55 -5.12 -9.85
N LEU A 35 11.49 -5.79 -9.21
CA LEU A 35 11.33 -6.32 -7.86
C LEU A 35 11.95 -5.35 -6.86
N ALA A 36 11.10 -4.61 -6.15
CA ALA A 36 11.49 -3.62 -5.15
C ALA A 36 11.32 -4.18 -3.74
N VAL A 37 12.42 -4.33 -3.02
CA VAL A 37 12.48 -4.99 -1.70
C VAL A 37 12.85 -4.00 -0.61
N GLN A 38 12.06 -3.93 0.45
CA GLN A 38 12.30 -3.01 1.57
C GLN A 38 13.15 -3.63 2.70
N ASP A 39 13.39 -4.93 2.68
CA ASP A 39 14.33 -5.58 3.61
C ASP A 39 15.77 -5.23 3.25
N SER A 40 16.46 -4.50 4.14
CA SER A 40 17.87 -4.09 3.97
C SER A 40 18.86 -5.13 4.47
N THR A 41 18.40 -6.30 4.91
CA THR A 41 19.28 -7.38 5.40
C THR A 41 19.84 -8.21 4.24
N PRO A 42 20.95 -8.93 4.44
CA PRO A 42 21.51 -9.79 3.40
C PRO A 42 20.64 -11.01 3.06
N SER A 43 19.59 -11.28 3.84
CA SER A 43 18.69 -12.42 3.67
C SER A 43 18.08 -12.50 2.28
N PHE A 44 17.65 -11.36 1.74
CA PHE A 44 17.06 -11.28 0.41
C PHE A 44 18.06 -11.66 -0.70
N SER A 45 19.28 -11.10 -0.67
CA SER A 45 20.34 -11.40 -1.65
C SER A 45 20.71 -12.88 -1.63
N ILE A 46 20.78 -13.48 -0.44
CA ILE A 46 21.05 -14.92 -0.28
C ILE A 46 19.92 -15.75 -0.91
N GLN A 47 18.67 -15.39 -0.63
CA GLN A 47 17.51 -16.13 -1.15
C GLN A 47 17.36 -15.97 -2.67
N LEU A 48 17.67 -14.80 -3.22
CA LEU A 48 17.65 -14.55 -4.66
C LEU A 48 18.81 -15.26 -5.38
N GLY A 49 19.93 -15.50 -4.67
CA GLY A 49 21.17 -16.05 -5.25
C GLY A 49 21.97 -14.99 -6.03
N ALA A 50 21.77 -13.71 -5.76
CA ALA A 50 22.44 -12.60 -6.44
C ALA A 50 22.69 -11.43 -5.46
N ASN A 51 23.76 -10.68 -5.71
CA ASN A 51 24.05 -9.47 -4.92
C ASN A 51 23.11 -8.35 -5.37
N VAL A 52 22.30 -7.85 -4.43
CA VAL A 52 21.37 -6.76 -4.66
C VAL A 52 21.77 -5.58 -3.79
N THR A 53 21.73 -4.39 -4.37
CA THR A 53 22.10 -3.13 -3.74
C THR A 53 20.95 -2.13 -3.79
N SER A 54 21.20 -0.91 -3.32
CA SER A 54 20.29 0.22 -3.45
C SER A 54 20.21 0.82 -4.85
N GLU A 55 21.02 0.32 -5.78
CA GLU A 55 20.92 0.66 -7.19
C GLU A 55 20.17 -0.42 -7.94
N ILE A 56 19.47 -0.04 -9.02
CA ILE A 56 18.77 -0.98 -9.88
C ILE A 56 19.82 -1.89 -10.53
N SER A 57 19.64 -3.20 -10.37
CA SER A 57 20.50 -4.23 -10.96
C SER A 57 19.66 -5.17 -11.81
N GLU A 58 20.03 -5.37 -13.07
CA GLU A 58 19.44 -6.39 -13.94
C GLU A 58 19.96 -7.77 -13.51
N ILE A 59 19.06 -8.63 -13.04
CA ILE A 59 19.38 -9.98 -12.57
C ILE A 59 19.22 -11.02 -13.70
N SER A 60 18.29 -10.78 -14.58
CA SER A 60 18.06 -11.55 -15.80
C SER A 60 17.30 -10.70 -16.80
N SER A 61 17.18 -11.18 -18.05
CA SER A 61 16.38 -10.47 -19.06
C SER A 61 15.00 -10.08 -18.53
N ASN A 62 14.66 -8.81 -18.64
CA ASN A 62 13.40 -8.20 -18.19
C ASN A 62 13.19 -8.18 -16.66
N LEU A 63 14.16 -8.54 -15.83
CA LEU A 63 14.05 -8.52 -14.37
C LEU A 63 15.12 -7.61 -13.76
N ASP A 64 14.67 -6.46 -13.34
CA ASP A 64 15.42 -5.52 -12.52
C ASP A 64 15.07 -5.70 -11.05
N VAL A 65 16.06 -5.56 -10.18
CA VAL A 65 15.89 -5.69 -8.72
C VAL A 65 16.56 -4.52 -8.03
N ILE A 66 15.93 -4.05 -6.96
CA ILE A 66 16.47 -3.01 -6.08
C ILE A 66 16.15 -3.30 -4.61
N GLN A 67 17.10 -3.02 -3.75
CA GLN A 67 16.90 -3.00 -2.29
C GLN A 67 16.66 -1.55 -1.83
N LEU A 68 15.48 -1.26 -1.30
CA LEU A 68 15.07 0.08 -0.90
C LEU A 68 15.68 0.45 0.46
N HIS A 69 16.84 1.09 0.42
CA HIS A 69 17.51 1.63 1.60
C HIS A 69 16.90 2.99 1.96
N SER A 70 16.11 3.05 3.01
CA SER A 70 15.35 4.26 3.37
C SER A 70 16.22 5.49 3.62
N THR A 71 17.44 5.32 4.14
CA THR A 71 18.39 6.43 4.32
C THR A 71 18.84 7.04 3.00
N GLN A 72 19.14 6.20 2.00
CA GLN A 72 19.53 6.65 0.67
C GLN A 72 18.35 7.27 -0.09
N LEU A 73 17.14 6.71 0.05
CA LEU A 73 15.93 7.33 -0.50
C LEU A 73 15.66 8.70 0.12
N LEU A 74 15.91 8.86 1.43
CA LEU A 74 15.78 10.15 2.11
C LEU A 74 16.81 11.15 1.58
N GLU A 75 18.06 10.74 1.45
CA GLU A 75 19.14 11.56 0.90
C GLU A 75 18.82 12.03 -0.53
N ALA A 76 18.42 11.11 -1.41
CA ALA A 76 18.01 11.44 -2.77
C ALA A 76 16.82 12.42 -2.81
N SER A 77 15.81 12.20 -1.95
CA SER A 77 14.65 13.10 -1.85
C SER A 77 15.05 14.49 -1.32
N TRP A 78 16.01 14.54 -0.41
CA TRP A 78 16.53 15.80 0.12
C TRP A 78 17.27 16.61 -0.95
N GLU A 79 18.10 15.95 -1.75
CA GLU A 79 18.80 16.63 -2.87
C GLU A 79 17.83 17.14 -3.92
N GLN A 80 16.77 16.41 -4.23
CA GLN A 80 15.69 16.90 -5.10
C GLN A 80 15.02 18.14 -4.51
N LEU A 81 14.75 18.16 -3.20
CA LEU A 81 14.17 19.29 -2.50
C LEU A 81 15.06 20.54 -2.55
N LYS A 82 16.38 20.39 -2.36
CA LYS A 82 17.35 21.48 -2.51
C LYS A 82 17.35 22.07 -3.93
N GLN A 83 17.27 21.20 -4.95
CA GLN A 83 17.20 21.64 -6.34
C GLN A 83 15.93 22.46 -6.62
N LEU A 84 14.79 22.04 -6.05
CA LEU A 84 13.54 22.80 -6.14
C LEU A 84 13.64 24.13 -5.39
N GLU A 85 14.16 24.13 -4.17
CA GLU A 85 14.37 25.36 -3.40
C GLU A 85 15.25 26.37 -4.19
N ALA A 86 16.38 25.92 -4.71
CA ALA A 86 17.29 26.76 -5.50
C ALA A 86 16.64 27.33 -6.77
N LYS A 87 15.66 26.63 -7.34
CA LYS A 87 14.91 27.10 -8.52
C LYS A 87 13.92 28.22 -8.19
N TYR A 88 13.32 28.19 -6.99
CA TYR A 88 12.23 29.09 -6.61
C TYR A 88 12.63 30.19 -5.63
N LEU A 89 13.70 30.00 -4.85
CA LEU A 89 14.13 30.95 -3.82
C LEU A 89 15.49 31.59 -4.15
N ARG A 90 15.57 32.91 -3.99
CA ARG A 90 16.85 33.66 -4.20
C ARG A 90 17.92 33.37 -3.14
N SER A 91 17.51 32.90 -1.96
CA SER A 91 18.41 32.57 -0.84
C SER A 91 18.04 31.20 -0.30
N PRO A 92 18.57 30.11 -0.87
CA PRO A 92 18.27 28.76 -0.44
C PRO A 92 18.87 28.53 0.97
N VAL A 93 18.05 28.02 1.89
CA VAL A 93 18.40 27.74 3.29
C VAL A 93 18.81 26.27 3.47
N LEU A 94 18.23 25.38 2.66
CA LEU A 94 18.41 23.93 2.76
C LEU A 94 19.82 23.46 2.40
N ASN A 95 20.60 24.30 1.69
CA ASN A 95 21.98 23.98 1.32
C ASN A 95 22.92 23.81 2.53
N ASN A 96 22.53 24.33 3.70
CA ASN A 96 23.32 24.21 4.94
C ASN A 96 23.15 22.85 5.65
N ILE A 97 22.27 21.98 5.15
CA ILE A 97 22.00 20.65 5.70
C ILE A 97 22.38 19.62 4.64
N TYR A 98 23.24 18.67 5.00
CA TYR A 98 23.61 17.57 4.12
C TYR A 98 22.61 16.41 4.28
N GLY A 99 22.25 15.76 3.18
CA GLY A 99 21.32 14.62 3.18
C GLY A 99 21.77 13.48 4.10
N GLN A 100 23.09 13.28 4.22
CA GLN A 100 23.71 12.28 5.08
C GLN A 100 23.55 12.54 6.58
N GLU A 101 23.23 13.77 6.97
CA GLU A 101 22.98 14.15 8.38
C GLU A 101 21.56 13.81 8.82
N LEU A 102 20.66 13.55 7.86
CA LEU A 102 19.24 13.33 8.15
C LEU A 102 19.00 11.96 8.76
N ALA A 103 18.28 11.94 9.86
CA ALA A 103 17.79 10.72 10.48
C ALA A 103 16.36 10.42 10.03
N LEU A 104 16.05 9.14 9.83
CA LEU A 104 14.71 8.69 9.49
C LEU A 104 13.75 8.87 10.67
N LEU A 105 12.65 9.55 10.45
CA LEU A 105 11.53 9.57 11.39
C LEU A 105 10.65 8.33 11.20
N PRO A 106 9.98 7.84 12.27
CA PRO A 106 9.05 6.72 12.15
C PRO A 106 7.98 6.96 11.09
N GLY A 107 7.86 6.02 10.14
CA GLY A 107 6.89 6.08 9.03
C GLY A 107 7.42 6.75 7.74
N MET A 108 8.55 7.44 7.77
CA MET A 108 9.17 7.99 6.56
C MET A 108 9.57 6.91 5.57
N ASP A 109 10.01 5.76 6.05
CA ASP A 109 10.38 4.60 5.24
C ASP A 109 9.26 4.15 4.30
N CYS A 110 8.02 4.12 4.79
CA CYS A 110 6.84 3.80 3.97
C CYS A 110 6.59 4.86 2.89
N ALA A 111 6.73 6.12 3.25
CA ALA A 111 6.48 7.24 2.35
C ALA A 111 7.51 7.31 1.23
N LEU A 112 8.79 7.14 1.58
CA LEU A 112 9.90 7.10 0.62
C LEU A 112 9.77 5.93 -0.36
N ALA A 113 9.40 4.73 0.15
CA ALA A 113 9.17 3.55 -0.68
C ALA A 113 8.00 3.78 -1.65
N LEU A 114 6.88 4.36 -1.17
CA LEU A 114 5.72 4.68 -2.02
C LEU A 114 6.10 5.67 -3.13
N ASN A 115 6.83 6.74 -2.78
CA ASN A 115 7.28 7.71 -3.76
C ASN A 115 8.20 7.07 -4.80
N TYR A 116 9.15 6.24 -4.37
CA TYR A 116 10.02 5.51 -5.29
C TYR A 116 9.23 4.63 -6.27
N ILE A 117 8.28 3.83 -5.78
CA ILE A 117 7.43 2.99 -6.61
C ILE A 117 6.63 3.83 -7.61
N ARG A 118 6.06 4.96 -7.18
CA ARG A 118 5.34 5.89 -8.05
C ARG A 118 6.22 6.42 -9.19
N GLU A 119 7.48 6.75 -8.92
CA GLU A 119 8.43 7.22 -9.93
C GLU A 119 8.84 6.14 -10.94
N GLN A 120 8.74 4.87 -10.57
CA GLN A 120 9.01 3.74 -11.46
C GLN A 120 7.79 3.29 -12.28
N ASP A 121 6.58 3.71 -11.93
CA ASP A 121 5.31 3.23 -12.50
C ASP A 121 5.21 3.29 -14.03
N SER A 122 5.83 4.28 -14.66
CA SER A 122 5.85 4.42 -16.12
C SER A 122 6.97 3.66 -16.83
N LYS A 123 7.93 3.09 -16.10
CA LYS A 123 9.16 2.48 -16.64
C LYS A 123 9.07 0.97 -16.74
N TYR A 124 8.11 0.36 -16.04
CA TYR A 124 7.92 -1.09 -15.93
C TYR A 124 6.49 -1.50 -16.29
N ASP A 125 6.31 -2.74 -16.72
CA ASP A 125 5.00 -3.35 -16.92
C ASP A 125 4.44 -3.86 -15.59
N VAL A 126 5.34 -4.40 -14.73
CA VAL A 126 4.98 -4.97 -13.43
C VAL A 126 6.00 -4.51 -12.38
N ILE A 127 5.51 -4.11 -11.22
CA ILE A 127 6.32 -3.84 -10.04
C ILE A 127 5.89 -4.81 -8.94
N ILE A 128 6.82 -5.62 -8.47
CA ILE A 128 6.61 -6.47 -7.30
C ILE A 128 7.20 -5.75 -6.09
N TYR A 129 6.35 -5.42 -5.12
CA TYR A 129 6.81 -4.81 -3.88
C TYR A 129 6.84 -5.83 -2.75
N ASP A 130 8.02 -6.13 -2.25
CA ASP A 130 8.25 -6.96 -1.06
C ASP A 130 8.56 -6.07 0.15
N GLY A 131 7.52 -5.76 0.92
CA GLY A 131 7.61 -4.90 2.08
C GLY A 131 8.23 -5.63 3.28
N LYS A 132 8.89 -4.88 4.15
CA LYS A 132 9.54 -5.39 5.37
C LYS A 132 8.58 -6.21 6.27
N THR A 133 7.33 -5.79 6.38
CA THR A 133 6.24 -6.50 7.05
C THR A 133 4.91 -6.19 6.37
N SER A 134 3.91 -7.06 6.54
CA SER A 134 2.55 -6.80 6.03
C SER A 134 1.98 -5.48 6.57
N LEU A 135 2.26 -5.13 7.82
CA LEU A 135 1.82 -3.85 8.40
C LEU A 135 2.46 -2.65 7.70
N ASN A 136 3.77 -2.71 7.41
CA ASN A 136 4.45 -1.64 6.68
C ASN A 136 3.89 -1.49 5.26
N SER A 137 3.65 -2.60 4.54
CA SER A 137 3.03 -2.58 3.22
C SER A 137 1.65 -1.90 3.26
N LEU A 138 0.80 -2.28 4.23
CA LEU A 138 -0.53 -1.68 4.39
C LEU A 138 -0.45 -0.19 4.76
N ARG A 139 0.47 0.20 5.63
CA ARG A 139 0.71 1.62 5.96
C ARG A 139 1.16 2.39 4.73
N MET A 140 2.07 1.85 3.94
CA MET A 140 2.56 2.48 2.71
C MET A 140 1.41 2.72 1.72
N PHE A 141 0.64 1.68 1.38
CA PHE A 141 -0.50 1.81 0.46
C PHE A 141 -1.65 2.64 1.05
N GLY A 142 -1.77 2.75 2.37
CA GLY A 142 -2.76 3.61 3.03
C GLY A 142 -2.41 5.10 3.07
N ILE A 143 -1.17 5.49 2.75
CA ILE A 143 -0.71 6.89 2.81
C ILE A 143 -1.58 7.85 1.99
N PRO A 144 -1.92 7.57 0.70
CA PRO A 144 -2.67 8.53 -0.11
C PRO A 144 -4.04 8.88 0.48
N ASP A 145 -4.77 7.89 0.99
CA ASP A 145 -6.08 8.15 1.61
C ASP A 145 -5.95 8.86 2.96
N THR A 146 -5.02 8.42 3.79
CA THR A 146 -4.75 9.00 5.11
C THR A 146 -4.35 10.47 4.99
N LEU A 147 -3.38 10.80 4.13
CA LEU A 147 -2.93 12.19 3.93
C LEU A 147 -4.02 13.05 3.30
N SER A 148 -4.75 12.55 2.30
CA SER A 148 -5.89 13.25 1.71
C SER A 148 -6.93 13.61 2.78
N TRP A 149 -7.20 12.69 3.72
CA TRP A 149 -8.09 12.95 4.84
C TRP A 149 -7.54 14.05 5.77
N TYR A 150 -6.26 13.97 6.17
CA TYR A 150 -5.64 14.99 7.02
C TYR A 150 -5.66 16.37 6.36
N ILE A 151 -5.27 16.46 5.10
CA ILE A 151 -5.27 17.73 4.35
C ILE A 151 -6.67 18.32 4.34
N ARG A 152 -7.69 17.53 3.94
CA ARG A 152 -9.07 17.99 3.87
C ARG A 152 -9.62 18.40 5.24
N ARG A 153 -9.38 17.58 6.28
CA ARG A 153 -10.00 17.79 7.60
C ARG A 153 -9.31 18.87 8.41
N VAL A 154 -8.01 18.98 8.28
CA VAL A 154 -7.18 19.86 9.11
C VAL A 154 -6.88 21.19 8.42
N LYS A 155 -6.97 21.27 7.08
CA LYS A 155 -6.72 22.49 6.31
C LYS A 155 -7.45 23.72 6.88
N ASN A 156 -8.75 23.60 7.15
CA ASN A 156 -9.55 24.69 7.70
C ASN A 156 -9.13 25.10 9.12
N LEU A 157 -8.55 24.18 9.89
CA LEU A 157 -8.00 24.47 11.22
C LEU A 157 -6.64 25.13 11.12
N LEU A 158 -5.87 24.76 10.11
CA LEU A 158 -4.52 25.25 9.88
C LEU A 158 -4.51 26.67 9.32
N GLU A 159 -5.44 27.03 8.47
CA GLU A 159 -5.53 28.39 7.88
C GLU A 159 -5.75 29.49 8.92
N ASN A 160 -6.24 29.15 10.11
CA ASN A 160 -6.67 30.11 11.14
C ASN A 160 -5.87 30.04 12.46
N SER A 161 -4.77 29.30 12.57
CA SER A 161 -4.11 29.14 13.86
C SER A 161 -2.59 29.11 13.82
N ASP A 162 -1.95 29.58 14.90
CA ASP A 162 -0.51 29.46 15.17
C ASP A 162 -0.02 27.99 15.30
N ILE A 163 -0.93 27.03 15.32
CA ILE A 163 -0.65 25.59 15.33
C ILE A 163 0.12 25.16 14.06
N VAL A 164 -0.11 25.82 12.92
CA VAL A 164 0.64 25.59 11.68
C VAL A 164 2.13 25.78 11.87
N LYS A 165 2.51 26.85 12.56
CA LYS A 165 3.93 27.15 12.84
C LYS A 165 4.56 26.12 13.75
N ALA A 166 3.79 25.54 14.68
CA ALA A 166 4.27 24.54 15.62
C ALA A 166 4.37 23.12 15.01
N LEU A 167 3.49 22.76 14.07
CA LEU A 167 3.47 21.44 13.42
C LEU A 167 4.29 21.38 12.12
N SER A 168 4.57 22.53 11.51
CA SER A 168 5.34 22.64 10.25
C SER A 168 6.64 21.83 10.26
N PRO A 169 7.49 21.87 11.32
CA PRO A 169 8.73 21.09 11.35
C PRO A 169 8.54 19.58 11.28
N PHE A 170 7.37 19.07 11.65
CA PHE A 170 7.08 17.63 11.63
C PHE A 170 6.38 17.17 10.34
N VAL A 171 5.59 18.05 9.74
CA VAL A 171 4.82 17.73 8.52
C VAL A 171 5.64 18.01 7.26
N GLN A 172 6.47 19.04 7.25
CA GLN A 172 7.29 19.43 6.12
C GLN A 172 8.22 18.32 5.60
N PRO A 173 9.02 17.63 6.43
CA PRO A 173 9.93 16.61 5.92
C PRO A 173 9.18 15.44 5.27
N VAL A 174 8.05 15.03 5.84
CA VAL A 174 7.24 13.93 5.32
C VAL A 174 6.55 14.31 4.02
N SER A 175 5.91 15.47 3.97
CA SER A 175 5.24 15.95 2.76
C SER A 175 6.20 16.29 1.63
N SER A 176 7.37 16.84 1.95
CA SER A 176 8.40 17.14 0.96
C SER A 176 9.03 15.86 0.38
N ALA A 177 9.26 14.86 1.22
CA ALA A 177 9.79 13.56 0.78
C ALA A 177 8.80 12.76 -0.11
N ILE A 178 7.49 12.95 0.11
CA ILE A 178 6.45 12.22 -0.63
C ILE A 178 6.05 12.93 -1.91
N PHE A 179 5.96 14.26 -1.89
CA PHE A 179 5.31 15.03 -2.97
C PHE A 179 6.25 15.95 -3.73
N ASN A 180 7.51 16.08 -3.31
CA ASN A 180 8.42 17.13 -3.79
C ASN A 180 7.82 18.55 -3.68
N VAL A 181 6.94 18.78 -2.70
CA VAL A 181 6.22 20.04 -2.49
C VAL A 181 6.67 20.68 -1.19
N THR A 182 7.19 21.90 -1.28
CA THR A 182 7.59 22.69 -0.11
C THR A 182 6.34 23.35 0.50
N TRP A 183 5.94 22.93 1.68
CA TRP A 183 4.88 23.56 2.47
C TRP A 183 5.44 24.76 3.20
N SER A 184 5.19 25.96 2.70
CA SER A 184 5.43 27.21 3.42
C SER A 184 4.10 27.80 3.88
N PRO A 185 4.01 28.35 5.11
CA PRO A 185 2.80 29.03 5.59
C PRO A 185 2.33 30.15 4.66
N ASP A 186 3.27 30.80 3.98
CA ASP A 186 2.99 31.90 3.03
C ASP A 186 2.62 31.40 1.62
N ASN A 187 2.89 30.13 1.29
CA ASN A 187 2.62 29.49 0.00
C ASN A 187 1.48 28.46 0.04
N LEU A 188 0.61 28.52 1.02
CA LEU A 188 -0.69 27.82 1.02
C LEU A 188 -1.62 28.27 -0.11
N SER A 189 -1.08 29.10 -1.04
CA SER A 189 -1.74 29.56 -2.22
C SER A 189 -1.82 28.45 -3.28
N ASN A 190 -3.00 27.99 -3.47
CA ASN A 190 -3.71 27.42 -4.64
C ASN A 190 -2.99 26.45 -5.62
N GLU A 191 -1.74 26.57 -5.98
CA GLU A 191 -1.12 25.70 -7.01
C GLU A 191 -0.40 24.48 -6.42
N SER A 192 0.47 24.67 -5.44
CA SER A 192 1.21 23.57 -4.80
C SER A 192 0.29 22.61 -4.05
N THR A 193 -0.80 23.12 -3.47
CA THR A 193 -1.84 22.30 -2.84
C THR A 193 -2.63 21.48 -3.86
N LYS A 194 -2.85 22.02 -5.06
CA LYS A 194 -3.54 21.31 -6.14
C LYS A 194 -2.72 20.15 -6.69
N GLU A 195 -1.42 20.32 -6.85
CA GLU A 195 -0.52 19.25 -7.30
C GLU A 195 -0.46 18.10 -6.28
N ALA A 196 -0.32 18.43 -5.00
CA ALA A 196 -0.34 17.42 -3.94
C ALA A 196 -1.68 16.66 -3.89
N ASP A 197 -2.80 17.39 -3.97
CA ASP A 197 -4.14 16.79 -4.01
C ASP A 197 -4.30 15.88 -5.25
N GLN A 198 -3.77 16.28 -6.42
CA GLN A 198 -3.82 15.45 -7.63
C GLN A 198 -3.00 14.16 -7.49
N ILE A 199 -1.80 14.23 -6.92
CA ILE A 199 -0.94 13.07 -6.68
C ILE A 199 -1.64 12.09 -5.71
N LEU A 200 -2.22 12.61 -4.63
CA LEU A 200 -2.96 11.80 -3.66
C LEU A 200 -4.19 11.14 -4.28
N GLU A 201 -4.98 11.87 -5.05
CA GLU A 201 -6.15 11.32 -5.73
C GLU A 201 -5.77 10.28 -6.81
N GLN A 202 -4.66 10.48 -7.52
CA GLN A 202 -4.12 9.46 -8.44
C GLN A 202 -3.69 8.20 -7.67
N GLY A 203 -2.99 8.36 -6.55
CA GLY A 203 -2.60 7.26 -5.68
C GLY A 203 -3.80 6.46 -5.15
N LYS A 204 -4.82 7.15 -4.64
CA LYS A 204 -6.08 6.52 -4.19
C LYS A 204 -6.77 5.75 -5.30
N LYS A 205 -6.87 6.34 -6.49
CA LYS A 205 -7.47 5.67 -7.67
C LYS A 205 -6.68 4.43 -8.07
N ALA A 206 -5.34 4.49 -8.04
CA ALA A 206 -4.51 3.36 -8.37
C ALA A 206 -4.69 2.21 -7.36
N ILE A 207 -4.73 2.50 -6.06
CA ILE A 207 -4.89 1.48 -5.01
C ILE A 207 -6.28 0.83 -5.06
N ASN A 208 -7.31 1.60 -5.37
CA ASN A 208 -8.69 1.09 -5.51
C ASN A 208 -8.91 0.30 -6.82
N ASP A 209 -8.03 0.40 -7.78
CA ASP A 209 -8.11 -0.34 -9.04
C ASP A 209 -7.29 -1.65 -8.97
N PRO A 210 -7.94 -2.83 -8.87
CA PRO A 210 -7.23 -4.11 -8.81
C PRO A 210 -6.47 -4.46 -10.09
N SER A 211 -6.71 -3.76 -11.19
CA SER A 211 -5.87 -3.88 -12.40
C SER A 211 -4.56 -3.11 -12.29
N ARG A 212 -4.43 -2.27 -11.26
CA ARG A 212 -3.25 -1.45 -10.99
C ARG A 212 -2.49 -1.88 -9.75
N VAL A 213 -3.18 -2.07 -8.63
CA VAL A 213 -2.56 -2.46 -7.36
C VAL A 213 -3.36 -3.59 -6.72
N CYS A 214 -2.68 -4.67 -6.37
CA CYS A 214 -3.30 -5.82 -5.74
C CYS A 214 -2.37 -6.47 -4.72
N ALA A 215 -2.95 -7.02 -3.65
CA ALA A 215 -2.26 -7.86 -2.69
C ALA A 215 -2.68 -9.32 -2.85
N PHE A 216 -1.78 -10.24 -2.56
CA PHE A 216 -2.07 -11.67 -2.38
C PHE A 216 -1.68 -12.11 -0.99
N LEU A 217 -2.52 -12.94 -0.40
CA LEU A 217 -2.25 -13.52 0.92
C LEU A 217 -1.31 -14.72 0.77
N VAL A 218 -0.34 -14.82 1.67
CA VAL A 218 0.54 -16.00 1.76
C VAL A 218 0.37 -16.63 3.12
N THR A 219 0.05 -17.92 3.14
CA THR A 219 -0.17 -18.68 4.38
C THR A 219 0.30 -20.12 4.27
N ASN A 220 0.38 -20.80 5.38
CA ASN A 220 0.43 -22.25 5.51
C ASN A 220 -0.74 -22.73 6.39
N LYS A 221 -0.82 -24.01 6.71
CA LYS A 221 -1.92 -24.59 7.51
C LYS A 221 -1.84 -24.35 9.01
N THR A 222 -0.83 -23.67 9.52
CA THR A 222 -0.77 -23.38 10.95
C THR A 222 -1.89 -22.42 11.36
N LYS A 223 -2.50 -22.63 12.51
CA LYS A 223 -3.61 -21.80 13.02
C LYS A 223 -3.24 -20.33 13.11
N GLU A 224 -2.02 -20.04 13.52
CA GLU A 224 -1.48 -18.68 13.66
C GLU A 224 -1.31 -18.01 12.30
N ALA A 225 -0.84 -18.74 11.28
CA ALA A 225 -0.68 -18.18 9.95
C ALA A 225 -2.04 -17.89 9.31
N ILE A 226 -3.00 -18.79 9.44
CA ILE A 226 -4.37 -18.61 8.92
C ILE A 226 -5.04 -17.41 9.62
N ALA A 227 -5.00 -17.34 10.95
CA ALA A 227 -5.60 -16.25 11.71
C ALA A 227 -4.98 -14.89 11.34
N THR A 228 -3.63 -14.83 11.25
CA THR A 228 -2.91 -13.62 10.86
C THR A 228 -3.23 -13.23 9.40
N CYS A 229 -3.33 -14.20 8.51
CA CYS A 229 -3.66 -14.00 7.11
C CYS A 229 -5.08 -13.39 6.95
N LYS A 230 -6.07 -13.90 7.70
CA LYS A 230 -7.43 -13.33 7.75
C LYS A 230 -7.42 -11.88 8.27
N TYR A 231 -6.64 -11.61 9.31
CA TYR A 231 -6.49 -10.25 9.85
C TYR A 231 -5.92 -9.29 8.79
N TRP A 232 -4.88 -9.70 8.06
CA TRP A 232 -4.31 -8.88 6.98
C TRP A 232 -5.27 -8.70 5.82
N TRP A 233 -6.08 -9.71 5.53
CA TRP A 233 -7.13 -9.57 4.51
C TRP A 233 -8.10 -8.44 4.86
N GLY A 234 -8.70 -8.48 6.04
CA GLY A 234 -9.61 -7.42 6.49
C GLY A 234 -8.94 -6.05 6.62
N SER A 235 -7.67 -6.02 7.03
CA SER A 235 -6.90 -4.77 7.12
C SER A 235 -6.63 -4.16 5.74
N ALA A 236 -6.33 -4.97 4.71
CA ALA A 236 -6.16 -4.52 3.34
C ALA A 236 -7.44 -3.90 2.77
N GLN A 237 -8.59 -4.51 3.06
CA GLN A 237 -9.89 -3.98 2.61
C GLN A 237 -10.16 -2.59 3.19
N GLN A 238 -9.66 -2.27 4.38
CA GLN A 238 -9.88 -0.96 5.00
C GLN A 238 -9.08 0.17 4.37
N ILE A 239 -8.05 -0.13 3.61
CA ILE A 239 -7.28 0.86 2.85
C ILE A 239 -7.57 0.83 1.35
N ASP A 240 -8.70 0.26 0.94
CA ASP A 240 -9.12 0.06 -0.45
C ASP A 240 -8.22 -0.85 -1.29
N LEU A 241 -7.29 -1.57 -0.67
CA LEU A 241 -6.42 -2.51 -1.36
C LEU A 241 -7.12 -3.85 -1.58
N THR A 242 -7.37 -4.18 -2.84
CA THR A 242 -7.97 -5.47 -3.21
C THR A 242 -7.01 -6.62 -2.93
N VAL A 243 -7.54 -7.68 -2.32
CA VAL A 243 -6.84 -8.96 -2.15
C VAL A 243 -7.34 -9.92 -3.23
N GLY A 244 -6.46 -10.31 -4.16
CA GLY A 244 -6.81 -11.11 -5.34
C GLY A 244 -6.98 -12.61 -5.05
N GLY A 245 -6.26 -13.15 -4.07
CA GLY A 245 -6.29 -14.57 -3.77
C GLY A 245 -5.36 -14.98 -2.64
N VAL A 246 -5.25 -16.29 -2.43
CA VAL A 246 -4.43 -16.90 -1.39
C VAL A 246 -3.42 -17.86 -2.00
N LEU A 247 -2.17 -17.72 -1.62
CA LEU A 247 -1.08 -18.66 -1.91
C LEU A 247 -0.85 -19.52 -0.67
N LEU A 248 -1.25 -20.77 -0.76
CA LEU A 248 -1.04 -21.76 0.30
C LEU A 248 0.33 -22.41 0.10
N ASN A 249 1.31 -21.94 0.87
CA ASN A 249 2.71 -22.31 0.67
C ASN A 249 3.03 -23.68 1.32
N GLN A 250 3.58 -24.60 0.53
CA GLN A 250 4.04 -25.93 0.95
C GLN A 250 2.96 -26.86 1.52
N ASP A 251 1.70 -26.56 1.22
CA ASP A 251 0.55 -27.29 1.76
C ASP A 251 -0.46 -27.60 0.66
N SER A 252 -1.28 -28.62 0.88
CA SER A 252 -2.39 -28.99 0.00
C SER A 252 -3.68 -28.28 0.40
N ILE A 253 -4.51 -27.90 -0.57
CA ILE A 253 -5.80 -27.29 -0.31
C ILE A 253 -6.74 -28.31 0.37
N THR A 254 -7.41 -27.86 1.43
CA THR A 254 -8.45 -28.64 2.16
C THR A 254 -9.76 -27.85 2.14
N GLU A 255 -10.86 -28.55 2.44
CA GLU A 255 -12.20 -27.92 2.52
C GLU A 255 -12.25 -26.81 3.57
N ASP A 256 -11.60 -26.99 4.72
CA ASP A 256 -11.51 -25.99 5.78
C ASP A 256 -10.82 -24.72 5.31
N ILE A 257 -9.71 -24.86 4.56
CA ILE A 257 -8.98 -23.72 4.00
C ILE A 257 -9.84 -23.01 2.95
N THR A 258 -10.50 -23.76 2.08
CA THR A 258 -11.40 -23.21 1.07
C THR A 258 -12.54 -22.42 1.70
N THR A 259 -13.18 -22.99 2.71
CA THR A 259 -14.27 -22.34 3.45
C THR A 259 -13.79 -21.08 4.17
N THR A 260 -12.58 -21.14 4.77
CA THR A 260 -12.00 -20.03 5.53
C THR A 260 -11.74 -18.78 4.68
N PHE A 261 -11.30 -18.96 3.43
CA PHE A 261 -10.92 -17.85 2.56
C PHE A 261 -11.93 -17.57 1.44
N LYS A 262 -13.08 -18.24 1.44
CA LYS A 262 -14.14 -17.93 0.46
C LYS A 262 -14.55 -16.46 0.56
N PRO A 263 -14.71 -15.74 -0.58
CA PRO A 263 -14.76 -16.24 -1.96
C PRO A 263 -13.42 -16.19 -2.74
N LEU A 264 -12.27 -16.00 -2.08
CA LEU A 264 -10.97 -15.93 -2.76
C LEU A 264 -10.57 -17.29 -3.36
N SER A 265 -9.93 -17.23 -4.52
CA SER A 265 -9.24 -18.38 -5.11
C SER A 265 -8.00 -18.73 -4.31
N ILE A 266 -7.70 -20.01 -4.20
CA ILE A 266 -6.53 -20.52 -3.48
C ILE A 266 -5.64 -21.30 -4.44
N SER A 267 -4.36 -20.97 -4.45
CA SER A 267 -3.33 -21.69 -5.22
C SER A 267 -2.40 -22.40 -4.26
N SER A 268 -2.25 -23.72 -4.42
CA SER A 268 -1.25 -24.50 -3.66
C SER A 268 0.14 -24.32 -4.30
N ILE A 269 1.09 -23.88 -3.49
CA ILE A 269 2.46 -23.62 -3.93
C ILE A 269 3.37 -24.73 -3.38
N PRO A 270 4.10 -25.46 -4.23
CA PRO A 270 4.97 -26.53 -3.78
C PRO A 270 6.19 -26.01 -3.02
N SER A 271 6.86 -26.89 -2.28
CA SER A 271 8.18 -26.57 -1.70
C SER A 271 9.21 -26.34 -2.80
N MET A 272 10.05 -25.33 -2.60
CA MET A 272 11.20 -25.14 -3.48
C MET A 272 12.19 -26.31 -3.32
N LYS A 273 12.55 -26.94 -4.42
CA LYS A 273 13.55 -28.01 -4.45
C LYS A 273 14.82 -27.46 -5.11
N SER A 274 15.95 -27.58 -4.40
CA SER A 274 17.30 -27.31 -4.94
C SER A 274 17.40 -26.04 -5.81
N ASP A 275 17.03 -24.87 -5.28
CA ASP A 275 17.10 -23.55 -5.94
C ASP A 275 16.41 -23.46 -7.31
N ASN A 276 15.57 -24.43 -7.65
CA ASN A 276 14.77 -24.43 -8.86
C ASN A 276 13.47 -23.64 -8.68
N TRP A 277 13.43 -22.44 -9.24
CA TRP A 277 12.26 -21.56 -9.21
C TRP A 277 11.13 -21.97 -10.17
N GLU A 278 11.42 -22.85 -11.13
CA GLU A 278 10.46 -23.20 -12.19
C GLU A 278 9.17 -23.80 -11.65
N ASN A 279 9.27 -24.74 -10.69
CA ASN A 279 8.09 -25.34 -10.08
C ASN A 279 7.22 -24.31 -9.35
N LEU A 280 7.84 -23.29 -8.74
CA LEU A 280 7.11 -22.21 -8.06
C LEU A 280 6.45 -21.30 -9.08
N THR A 281 7.17 -20.86 -10.12
CA THR A 281 6.64 -19.96 -11.15
C THR A 281 5.45 -20.57 -11.90
N GLN A 282 5.48 -21.89 -12.17
CA GLN A 282 4.37 -22.61 -12.81
C GLN A 282 3.15 -22.76 -11.91
N ALA A 283 3.34 -22.89 -10.58
CA ALA A 283 2.25 -23.03 -9.61
C ALA A 283 1.55 -21.70 -9.28
N LEU A 284 2.18 -20.57 -9.58
CA LEU A 284 1.59 -19.26 -9.33
C LEU A 284 0.38 -19.01 -10.24
N PRO A 285 -0.69 -18.37 -9.72
CA PRO A 285 -1.88 -18.05 -10.51
C PRO A 285 -1.65 -16.95 -11.53
N ASP A 286 -2.67 -16.69 -12.34
CA ASP A 286 -2.82 -15.43 -13.05
C ASP A 286 -3.32 -14.35 -12.07
N PHE A 287 -2.39 -13.57 -11.57
CA PHE A 287 -2.64 -12.56 -10.53
C PHE A 287 -3.62 -11.48 -11.01
N GLU A 288 -3.47 -10.99 -12.25
CA GLU A 288 -4.33 -9.94 -12.79
C GLU A 288 -5.77 -10.41 -12.98
N SER A 289 -5.96 -11.64 -13.46
CA SER A 289 -7.29 -12.23 -13.62
C SER A 289 -7.99 -12.43 -12.29
N GLN A 290 -7.28 -12.99 -11.29
CA GLN A 290 -7.85 -13.20 -9.95
C GLN A 290 -8.14 -11.87 -9.24
N ALA A 291 -7.27 -10.85 -9.37
CA ALA A 291 -7.50 -9.53 -8.80
C ALA A 291 -8.79 -8.88 -9.31
N LYS A 292 -9.08 -9.00 -10.61
CA LYS A 292 -10.30 -8.46 -11.22
C LYS A 292 -11.59 -9.15 -10.74
N GLN A 293 -11.49 -10.42 -10.34
CA GLN A 293 -12.63 -11.23 -9.88
C GLN A 293 -12.85 -11.12 -8.36
N ALA A 294 -11.88 -10.59 -7.63
CA ALA A 294 -11.94 -10.49 -6.18
C ALA A 294 -13.04 -9.53 -5.69
N PRO A 295 -13.59 -9.76 -4.48
CA PRO A 295 -14.56 -8.86 -3.88
C PRO A 295 -14.00 -7.45 -3.72
N ARG A 296 -14.82 -6.45 -4.06
CA ARG A 296 -14.44 -5.05 -3.87
C ARG A 296 -14.46 -4.67 -2.38
N PRO A 297 -13.50 -3.88 -1.93
CA PRO A 297 -13.42 -3.41 -0.55
C PRO A 297 -14.67 -2.63 -0.10
N ILE A 298 -15.26 -1.87 -1.01
CA ILE A 298 -16.43 -1.04 -0.74
C ILE A 298 -17.39 -1.05 -1.94
N ILE A 299 -18.68 -1.00 -1.64
CA ILE A 299 -19.75 -0.80 -2.60
C ILE A 299 -20.67 0.28 -2.03
N ILE A 300 -20.86 1.37 -2.77
CA ILE A 300 -21.78 2.45 -2.40
C ILE A 300 -22.95 2.41 -3.37
N ASP A 301 -24.13 2.04 -2.88
CA ASP A 301 -25.39 2.08 -3.62
C ASP A 301 -26.17 3.34 -3.24
N THR A 302 -26.16 4.31 -4.15
CA THR A 302 -26.85 5.58 -3.95
C THR A 302 -28.37 5.46 -4.06
N VAL A 303 -28.90 4.46 -4.78
CA VAL A 303 -30.33 4.22 -4.95
C VAL A 303 -30.89 3.52 -3.71
N ALA A 304 -30.25 2.42 -3.29
CA ALA A 304 -30.62 1.72 -2.06
C ALA A 304 -30.26 2.49 -0.79
N ARG A 305 -29.43 3.53 -0.90
CA ARG A 305 -28.85 4.29 0.23
C ARG A 305 -28.09 3.39 1.19
N GLU A 306 -27.26 2.52 0.64
CA GLU A 306 -26.46 1.57 1.37
C GLU A 306 -24.97 1.76 1.10
N VAL A 307 -24.16 1.61 2.15
CA VAL A 307 -22.70 1.46 2.03
C VAL A 307 -22.35 0.08 2.56
N LYS A 308 -21.77 -0.77 1.71
CA LYS A 308 -21.29 -2.10 2.07
C LYS A 308 -19.78 -2.11 2.11
N VAL A 309 -19.20 -2.44 3.27
CA VAL A 309 -17.76 -2.53 3.46
C VAL A 309 -17.41 -3.98 3.75
N PHE A 310 -16.55 -4.54 2.92
CA PHE A 310 -16.10 -5.92 3.06
C PHE A 310 -15.00 -6.00 4.13
N LEU A 311 -15.24 -6.71 5.22
CA LEU A 311 -14.35 -6.82 6.38
C LEU A 311 -14.11 -8.28 6.77
N PRO A 312 -13.53 -9.10 5.88
CA PRO A 312 -13.23 -10.50 6.22
C PRO A 312 -12.23 -10.56 7.39
N GLY A 313 -12.36 -11.58 8.23
CA GLY A 313 -11.47 -11.76 9.39
C GLY A 313 -11.80 -10.92 10.61
N PHE A 314 -12.78 -10.04 10.54
CA PHE A 314 -13.32 -9.30 11.68
C PHE A 314 -14.74 -9.76 12.02
N ASP A 315 -15.10 -9.69 13.30
CA ASP A 315 -16.47 -9.90 13.77
C ASP A 315 -17.10 -8.56 14.20
N LYS A 316 -18.42 -8.59 14.44
CA LYS A 316 -19.19 -7.40 14.82
C LYS A 316 -18.61 -6.68 16.07
N LYS A 317 -18.03 -7.40 17.02
CA LYS A 317 -17.51 -6.82 18.27
C LYS A 317 -16.21 -6.04 18.05
N GLN A 318 -15.47 -6.39 17.00
CA GLN A 318 -14.20 -5.76 16.63
C GLN A 318 -14.38 -4.52 15.75
N VAL A 319 -15.59 -4.29 15.22
CA VAL A 319 -15.88 -3.18 14.30
C VAL A 319 -16.61 -2.07 15.05
N LYS A 320 -16.06 -0.86 14.96
CA LYS A 320 -16.70 0.37 15.47
C LYS A 320 -17.07 1.26 14.30
N LEU A 321 -18.25 1.84 14.37
CA LEU A 321 -18.80 2.76 13.38
C LEU A 321 -19.11 4.10 14.05
N SER A 322 -18.69 5.21 13.43
CA SER A 322 -19.08 6.55 13.81
C SER A 322 -19.33 7.40 12.55
N GLN A 323 -20.09 8.49 12.71
CA GLN A 323 -20.36 9.45 11.63
C GLN A 323 -20.09 10.87 12.11
N SER A 324 -19.46 11.67 11.25
CA SER A 324 -19.25 13.10 11.47
C SER A 324 -19.57 13.86 10.17
N GLY A 325 -20.75 14.48 10.13
CA GLY A 325 -21.25 15.12 8.90
C GLY A 325 -21.37 14.12 7.74
N PRO A 326 -20.79 14.42 6.57
CA PRO A 326 -20.86 13.56 5.41
C PRO A 326 -19.86 12.39 5.44
N GLU A 327 -19.19 12.16 6.55
CA GLU A 327 -18.07 11.22 6.66
C GLU A 327 -18.43 10.11 7.65
N ILE A 328 -18.29 8.85 7.18
CA ILE A 328 -18.43 7.65 8.01
C ILE A 328 -17.04 7.13 8.32
N THR A 329 -16.75 6.88 9.59
CA THR A 329 -15.49 6.29 10.05
C THR A 329 -15.74 4.86 10.55
N ILE A 330 -15.00 3.92 10.00
CA ILE A 330 -15.01 2.52 10.41
C ILE A 330 -13.65 2.20 11.02
N SER A 331 -13.64 1.64 12.23
CA SER A 331 -12.42 1.15 12.88
C SER A 331 -12.55 -0.35 13.07
N ALA A 332 -11.58 -1.12 12.59
CA ALA A 332 -11.45 -2.55 12.83
C ALA A 332 -9.97 -2.95 12.87
N GLY A 333 -9.58 -3.72 13.87
CA GLY A 333 -8.17 -4.02 14.13
C GLY A 333 -7.38 -2.73 14.41
N ASP A 334 -6.21 -2.60 13.78
CA ASP A 334 -5.33 -1.40 13.87
C ASP A 334 -5.52 -0.44 12.68
N GLN A 335 -6.67 -0.50 12.01
CA GLN A 335 -6.96 0.33 10.84
C GLN A 335 -8.21 1.17 11.06
N ARG A 336 -8.20 2.35 10.44
CA ARG A 336 -9.38 3.21 10.32
C ARG A 336 -9.60 3.55 8.85
N ARG A 337 -10.86 3.46 8.45
CA ARG A 337 -11.30 3.88 7.13
C ARG A 337 -12.28 5.04 7.27
N ASN A 338 -12.02 6.13 6.57
CA ASN A 338 -12.91 7.27 6.47
C ASN A 338 -13.57 7.26 5.09
N ILE A 339 -14.87 7.11 5.04
CA ILE A 339 -15.66 7.05 3.82
C ILE A 339 -16.40 8.38 3.67
N PHE A 340 -16.05 9.16 2.67
CA PHE A 340 -16.79 10.37 2.33
C PHE A 340 -17.99 10.00 1.45
N LEU A 341 -19.18 10.31 1.92
CA LEU A 341 -20.41 10.00 1.21
C LEU A 341 -20.54 10.87 -0.04
N PRO A 342 -20.86 10.27 -1.21
CA PRO A 342 -21.09 11.01 -2.45
C PRO A 342 -22.29 11.96 -2.34
N SER A 343 -22.38 12.93 -3.25
CA SER A 343 -23.42 13.97 -3.25
C SER A 343 -24.84 13.49 -2.99
N PRO A 344 -25.35 12.39 -3.57
CA PRO A 344 -26.71 11.93 -3.30
C PRO A 344 -26.95 11.44 -1.86
N LEU A 345 -25.88 11.07 -1.14
CA LEU A 345 -25.94 10.58 0.24
C LEU A 345 -25.38 11.58 1.26
N LYS A 346 -24.81 12.68 0.79
CA LYS A 346 -24.25 13.73 1.61
C LYS A 346 -25.32 14.38 2.49
N GLY A 347 -25.10 14.38 3.82
CA GLY A 347 -26.07 14.91 4.80
C GLY A 347 -27.08 13.88 5.30
N GLN A 348 -27.08 12.66 4.82
CA GLN A 348 -27.90 11.59 5.40
C GLN A 348 -27.21 11.01 6.63
N SER A 349 -28.00 10.73 7.66
CA SER A 349 -27.51 10.11 8.89
C SER A 349 -27.59 8.58 8.79
N VAL A 350 -26.65 7.89 9.40
CA VAL A 350 -26.70 6.43 9.55
C VAL A 350 -27.92 6.05 10.39
N LYS A 351 -28.86 5.31 9.80
CA LYS A 351 -30.04 4.77 10.46
C LYS A 351 -29.77 3.46 11.17
N GLY A 352 -28.80 2.70 10.68
CA GLY A 352 -28.42 1.44 11.27
C GLY A 352 -27.30 0.78 10.51
N ALA A 353 -26.66 -0.21 11.16
CA ALA A 353 -25.64 -1.04 10.52
C ALA A 353 -25.81 -2.50 10.92
N LYS A 354 -25.64 -3.40 9.94
CA LYS A 354 -25.70 -4.84 10.12
C LYS A 354 -24.41 -5.48 9.63
N PHE A 355 -23.87 -6.42 10.40
CA PHE A 355 -22.74 -7.22 9.96
C PHE A 355 -23.25 -8.58 9.49
N GLN A 356 -23.06 -8.89 8.20
CA GLN A 356 -23.54 -10.11 7.57
C GLN A 356 -22.60 -10.54 6.46
N ASP A 357 -22.24 -11.82 6.39
CA ASP A 357 -21.40 -12.42 5.34
C ASP A 357 -20.08 -11.67 5.15
N ALA A 358 -19.43 -11.29 6.25
CA ALA A 358 -18.22 -10.47 6.29
C ALA A 358 -18.39 -9.04 5.73
N TYR A 359 -19.61 -8.59 5.44
CA TYR A 359 -19.90 -7.20 5.09
C TYR A 359 -20.49 -6.43 6.26
N LEU A 360 -19.98 -5.23 6.50
CA LEU A 360 -20.68 -4.21 7.25
C LEU A 360 -21.60 -3.46 6.30
N VAL A 361 -22.90 -3.71 6.40
CA VAL A 361 -23.95 -3.03 5.61
C VAL A 361 -24.49 -1.88 6.43
N ILE A 362 -24.30 -0.65 5.93
CA ILE A 362 -24.67 0.61 6.58
C ILE A 362 -25.82 1.21 5.80
N ASN A 363 -26.96 1.46 6.47
CA ASN A 363 -28.15 2.09 5.89
C ASN A 363 -28.17 3.58 6.24
N LEU A 364 -28.47 4.41 5.24
CA LEU A 364 -28.50 5.88 5.33
C LEU A 364 -29.92 6.42 5.17
#